data_9c4291a4aefdc3726560530a45f7aec4
#
_entry.id   9c4291a4aefdc3726560530a45f7aec4
#
_cell.length_a   1.000
_cell.length_b   1.000
_cell.length_c   1.000
_cell.angle_alpha   90.00
_cell.angle_beta   90.00
_cell.angle_gamma   90.00
#
_symmetry.space_group_name_H-M   'P 1'
#
loop_
_entity.id
_entity.type
_entity.pdbx_description
1 polymer ?
#
loop_
_entity_poly.entity_id
_entity_poly.type
_entity_poly.pdbx_seq_one_letter_code
_entity_poly.pdbx_strand_id
1 'polypeptide(L)'
;MQAHQRDPLEGRLSQASDSIRPSSWLPPQWGEVPRIHLGKKYINVLWAIPLAFVILVLGIAICQGLYETPWFQQFLLRYPGISASAVAVHSGYPLWLRVMHFLNMLFMFFIIRSGIQILADHPRLYWNRDCTPETDWFRFLHSVPKDRVWRSKDDGHGRKIKTLDVLVPTDQVWTSKSDSVTIPDWLGIPGIRHSVGLARWWHFSINLLWVLNGVAFYMMLFATDQWQRLIPTTWAVFPNALTIVIQYWSLHFPVDHSWTNYNSLQLLTYFITVFIAAPVQIVTGLMQSPAIANKLGWLGRPFNRQRARTVHFFGLLWFVFFILVHGTFVFITSARSNLNHMWAGVNNGSWEGLWIFAIAAAVLI
;
A
#
# COMPACT_ATOMS: atom_id res chain seq x y z
N MET A 1 -57.83 -9.57 29.96
CA MET A 1 -56.75 -10.11 29.05
C MET A 1 -56.25 -8.98 28.18
N GLN A 2 -55.20 -8.31 28.61
CA GLN A 2 -54.52 -7.29 27.79
C GLN A 2 -53.51 -8.01 26.87
N ALA A 3 -53.72 -7.92 25.56
CA ALA A 3 -52.77 -8.39 24.61
C ALA A 3 -51.54 -7.47 24.66
N HIS A 4 -50.38 -7.99 25.05
CA HIS A 4 -49.10 -7.31 24.94
C HIS A 4 -48.83 -7.04 23.45
N GLN A 5 -49.02 -5.79 23.05
CA GLN A 5 -48.57 -5.29 21.79
C GLN A 5 -47.02 -5.29 21.82
N ARG A 6 -46.39 -6.25 21.17
CA ARG A 6 -44.90 -6.26 21.01
C ARG A 6 -44.48 -4.99 20.28
N ASP A 7 -43.52 -4.29 20.85
CA ASP A 7 -42.94 -3.10 20.26
C ASP A 7 -42.41 -3.43 18.87
N PRO A 8 -42.87 -2.74 17.81
CA PRO A 8 -42.35 -2.95 16.44
C PRO A 8 -40.82 -2.72 16.31
N LEU A 9 -40.21 -2.01 17.26
CA LEU A 9 -38.77 -1.75 17.28
C LEU A 9 -37.95 -2.97 17.76
N GLU A 10 -38.47 -3.81 18.65
CA GLU A 10 -37.78 -5.03 19.10
C GLU A 10 -37.65 -6.06 17.97
N GLY A 11 -38.65 -6.23 17.15
CA GLY A 11 -38.61 -7.11 15.99
C GLY A 11 -37.60 -6.64 14.92
N ARG A 12 -37.37 -5.31 14.79
CA ARG A 12 -36.45 -4.72 13.87
C ARG A 12 -34.99 -4.79 14.35
N LEU A 13 -34.77 -4.73 15.67
CA LEU A 13 -33.45 -4.88 16.27
C LEU A 13 -32.96 -6.33 16.18
N SER A 14 -33.86 -7.33 16.32
CA SER A 14 -33.50 -8.73 16.17
C SER A 14 -33.15 -9.06 14.71
N GLN A 15 -33.92 -8.58 13.72
CA GLN A 15 -33.59 -8.76 12.31
C GLN A 15 -32.30 -8.05 11.89
N ALA A 16 -31.97 -6.91 12.50
CA ALA A 16 -30.70 -6.23 12.28
C ALA A 16 -29.51 -6.99 12.88
N SER A 17 -29.71 -7.78 13.95
CA SER A 17 -28.67 -8.63 14.54
C SER A 17 -28.43 -9.90 13.70
N ASP A 18 -29.45 -10.45 13.09
CA ASP A 18 -29.34 -11.65 12.24
C ASP A 18 -28.65 -11.38 10.89
N SER A 19 -28.59 -10.10 10.47
CA SER A 19 -27.82 -9.69 9.28
C SER A 19 -26.33 -9.49 9.56
N ILE A 20 -25.88 -9.60 10.82
CA ILE A 20 -24.46 -9.72 11.15
C ILE A 20 -24.06 -11.15 10.80
N ARG A 21 -23.50 -11.35 9.61
CA ARG A 21 -22.92 -12.65 9.22
C ARG A 21 -21.99 -13.09 10.35
N PRO A 22 -22.17 -14.30 10.91
CA PRO A 22 -21.21 -14.83 11.87
C PRO A 22 -19.83 -14.80 11.18
N SER A 23 -18.82 -14.42 11.93
CA SER A 23 -17.42 -14.47 11.50
C SER A 23 -17.06 -15.93 11.22
N SER A 24 -17.41 -16.40 10.04
CA SER A 24 -17.02 -17.74 9.61
C SER A 24 -15.57 -17.69 9.14
N TRP A 25 -14.78 -18.62 9.60
CA TRP A 25 -13.42 -18.94 9.14
C TRP A 25 -13.39 -19.46 7.69
N LEU A 26 -14.49 -19.35 6.99
CA LEU A 26 -14.57 -19.77 5.60
C LEU A 26 -13.76 -18.77 4.77
N PRO A 27 -12.88 -19.29 3.91
CA PRO A 27 -12.19 -18.43 2.93
C PRO A 27 -13.25 -17.65 2.15
N PRO A 28 -12.93 -16.43 1.68
CA PRO A 28 -13.84 -15.64 0.89
C PRO A 28 -14.39 -16.51 -0.23
N GLN A 29 -15.72 -16.55 -0.38
CA GLN A 29 -16.34 -17.27 -1.49
C GLN A 29 -15.75 -16.70 -2.79
N TRP A 30 -15.59 -17.54 -3.82
CA TRP A 30 -15.03 -17.11 -5.11
C TRP A 30 -15.67 -15.85 -5.71
N GLY A 31 -16.86 -15.46 -5.24
CA GLY A 31 -17.52 -14.19 -5.55
C GLY A 31 -16.94 -12.97 -4.85
N GLU A 32 -16.06 -13.12 -3.85
CA GLU A 32 -15.50 -12.03 -3.01
C GLU A 32 -14.16 -11.50 -3.51
N VAL A 33 -13.80 -11.77 -4.75
CA VAL A 33 -12.56 -11.30 -5.35
C VAL A 33 -12.70 -9.85 -5.84
N PRO A 34 -11.70 -9.00 -5.61
CA PRO A 34 -11.70 -7.64 -6.11
C PRO A 34 -11.86 -7.57 -7.63
N ARG A 35 -12.60 -6.56 -8.10
CA ARG A 35 -12.84 -6.31 -9.52
C ARG A 35 -12.50 -4.87 -9.86
N ILE A 36 -11.96 -4.68 -11.06
CA ILE A 36 -11.66 -3.37 -11.63
C ILE A 36 -12.61 -3.10 -12.79
N HIS A 37 -13.16 -1.90 -12.85
CA HIS A 37 -14.03 -1.44 -13.92
C HIS A 37 -13.19 -0.95 -15.11
N LEU A 38 -13.22 -1.68 -16.21
CA LEU A 38 -12.57 -1.33 -17.46
C LEU A 38 -13.61 -1.19 -18.58
N GLY A 39 -13.83 0.03 -19.00
CA GLY A 39 -14.84 0.36 -19.99
C GLY A 39 -16.26 0.06 -19.49
N LYS A 40 -16.91 -0.98 -20.03
CA LYS A 40 -18.26 -1.40 -19.66
C LYS A 40 -18.30 -2.68 -18.79
N LYS A 41 -17.14 -3.23 -18.43
CA LYS A 41 -17.05 -4.53 -17.73
C LYS A 41 -16.24 -4.43 -16.45
N TYR A 42 -16.63 -5.26 -15.49
CA TYR A 42 -15.84 -5.49 -14.28
C TYR A 42 -14.98 -6.75 -14.45
N ILE A 43 -13.67 -6.56 -14.43
CA ILE A 43 -12.69 -7.64 -14.60
C ILE A 43 -12.16 -8.04 -13.22
N ASN A 44 -12.09 -9.35 -12.98
CA ASN A 44 -11.54 -9.90 -11.75
C ASN A 44 -10.03 -9.63 -11.69
N VAL A 45 -9.57 -9.09 -10.56
CA VAL A 45 -8.14 -8.76 -10.32
C VAL A 45 -7.25 -10.00 -10.40
N LEU A 46 -7.77 -11.21 -10.14
CA LEU A 46 -6.97 -12.45 -10.26
C LEU A 46 -6.41 -12.66 -11.65
N TRP A 47 -7.02 -12.09 -12.70
CA TRP A 47 -6.46 -12.13 -14.06
C TRP A 47 -5.13 -11.37 -14.19
N ALA A 48 -4.82 -10.48 -13.21
CA ALA A 48 -3.51 -9.85 -13.16
C ALA A 48 -2.38 -10.87 -12.86
N ILE A 49 -2.67 -12.00 -12.21
CA ILE A 49 -1.66 -13.01 -11.86
C ILE A 49 -1.11 -13.70 -13.12
N PRO A 50 -1.94 -14.36 -13.96
CA PRO A 50 -1.42 -14.96 -15.19
C PRO A 50 -0.86 -13.91 -16.15
N LEU A 51 -1.43 -12.70 -16.20
CA LEU A 51 -0.88 -11.61 -16.99
C LEU A 51 0.51 -11.20 -16.52
N ALA A 52 0.71 -11.03 -15.22
CA ALA A 52 2.02 -10.71 -14.64
C ALA A 52 3.04 -11.83 -14.93
N PHE A 53 2.62 -13.09 -14.85
CA PHE A 53 3.49 -14.23 -15.19
C PHE A 53 3.91 -14.19 -16.67
N VAL A 54 2.97 -13.95 -17.59
CA VAL A 54 3.29 -13.81 -19.02
C VAL A 54 4.24 -12.63 -19.26
N ILE A 55 3.99 -11.47 -18.64
CA ILE A 55 4.86 -10.30 -18.75
C ILE A 55 6.25 -10.64 -18.21
N LEU A 56 6.34 -11.34 -17.08
CA LEU A 56 7.62 -11.76 -16.49
C LEU A 56 8.40 -12.66 -17.47
N VAL A 57 7.79 -13.71 -17.98
CA VAL A 57 8.46 -14.66 -18.90
C VAL A 57 8.90 -13.98 -20.19
N LEU A 58 8.02 -13.20 -20.80
CA LEU A 58 8.34 -12.47 -22.03
C LEU A 58 9.40 -11.39 -21.78
N GLY A 59 9.31 -10.69 -20.66
CA GLY A 59 10.28 -9.68 -20.27
C GLY A 59 11.67 -10.28 -20.06
N ILE A 60 11.77 -11.42 -19.39
CA ILE A 60 13.04 -12.17 -19.25
C ILE A 60 13.60 -12.54 -20.63
N ALA A 61 12.80 -13.18 -21.48
CA ALA A 61 13.25 -13.60 -22.81
C ALA A 61 13.70 -12.43 -23.68
N ILE A 62 12.96 -11.32 -23.70
CA ILE A 62 13.32 -10.11 -24.45
C ILE A 62 14.59 -9.50 -23.89
N CYS A 63 14.73 -9.36 -22.57
CA CYS A 63 15.91 -8.76 -21.97
C CYS A 63 17.16 -9.63 -22.10
N GLN A 64 17.03 -10.97 -22.08
CA GLN A 64 18.15 -11.88 -22.39
C GLN A 64 18.63 -11.69 -23.83
N GLY A 65 17.70 -11.69 -24.80
CA GLY A 65 18.06 -11.42 -26.19
C GLY A 65 18.68 -10.04 -26.40
N LEU A 66 18.16 -9.01 -25.71
CA LEU A 66 18.72 -7.66 -25.77
C LEU A 66 20.09 -7.55 -25.13
N TYR A 67 20.33 -8.24 -24.03
CA TYR A 67 21.60 -8.24 -23.30
C TYR A 67 22.77 -8.70 -24.17
N GLU A 68 22.57 -9.70 -25.02
CA GLU A 68 23.57 -10.26 -25.91
C GLU A 68 23.86 -9.36 -27.14
N THR A 69 23.08 -8.30 -27.37
CA THR A 69 23.28 -7.44 -28.53
C THR A 69 24.53 -6.53 -28.42
N PRO A 70 25.29 -6.32 -29.49
CA PRO A 70 26.40 -5.37 -29.51
C PRO A 70 26.00 -3.95 -29.12
N TRP A 71 24.74 -3.56 -29.42
CA TRP A 71 24.19 -2.27 -29.04
C TRP A 71 24.10 -2.13 -27.52
N PHE A 72 23.54 -3.14 -26.84
CA PHE A 72 23.39 -3.07 -25.40
C PHE A 72 24.75 -3.15 -24.70
N GLN A 73 25.70 -3.95 -25.20
CA GLN A 73 27.05 -4.01 -24.64
C GLN A 73 27.76 -2.67 -24.72
N GLN A 74 27.60 -1.93 -25.81
CA GLN A 74 28.12 -0.55 -25.94
C GLN A 74 27.37 0.41 -25.00
N PHE A 75 26.05 0.25 -24.86
CA PHE A 75 25.25 1.03 -23.93
C PHE A 75 25.68 0.80 -22.48
N LEU A 76 25.93 -0.44 -22.10
CA LEU A 76 26.43 -0.84 -20.77
C LEU A 76 27.81 -0.23 -20.47
N LEU A 77 28.72 -0.19 -21.45
CA LEU A 77 30.02 0.47 -21.28
C LEU A 77 29.88 1.98 -21.04
N ARG A 78 28.91 2.63 -21.67
CA ARG A 78 28.65 4.06 -21.49
C ARG A 78 27.87 4.39 -20.21
N TYR A 79 26.96 3.51 -19.82
CA TYR A 79 26.07 3.66 -18.66
C TYR A 79 26.09 2.37 -17.81
N PRO A 80 27.11 2.21 -16.95
CA PRO A 80 27.36 0.96 -16.24
C PRO A 80 26.36 0.68 -15.10
N GLY A 81 25.33 1.50 -14.95
CA GLY A 81 24.26 1.29 -13.96
C GLY A 81 24.55 1.89 -12.59
N ILE A 82 25.73 2.41 -12.34
CA ILE A 82 26.14 2.94 -11.05
C ILE A 82 26.19 4.47 -11.12
N SER A 83 25.51 5.13 -10.20
CA SER A 83 25.68 6.55 -9.91
C SER A 83 26.69 6.66 -8.78
N ALA A 84 27.81 7.34 -9.02
CA ALA A 84 28.80 7.56 -7.97
C ALA A 84 28.18 8.35 -6.81
N SER A 85 28.26 7.80 -5.60
CA SER A 85 27.86 8.51 -4.38
C SER A 85 29.10 9.17 -3.77
N ALA A 86 28.96 10.43 -3.35
CA ALA A 86 30.05 11.16 -2.68
C ALA A 86 30.32 10.66 -1.24
N VAL A 87 29.40 9.89 -0.67
CA VAL A 87 29.45 9.44 0.72
C VAL A 87 29.77 7.96 0.79
N ALA A 88 30.96 7.61 1.25
CA ALA A 88 31.36 6.24 1.48
C ALA A 88 30.81 5.69 2.80
N VAL A 89 30.32 4.45 2.78
CA VAL A 89 29.89 3.70 3.97
C VAL A 89 30.88 2.55 4.17
N HIS A 90 31.65 2.58 5.24
CA HIS A 90 32.79 1.68 5.38
C HIS A 90 32.50 0.35 6.10
N SER A 91 31.49 0.27 6.98
CA SER A 91 31.28 -0.92 7.84
C SER A 91 29.83 -1.32 8.08
N GLY A 92 28.91 -0.87 7.23
CA GLY A 92 27.48 -1.05 7.41
C GLY A 92 26.74 0.27 7.61
N TYR A 93 25.43 0.20 7.72
CA TYR A 93 24.62 1.40 7.92
C TYR A 93 24.79 1.96 9.34
N PRO A 94 24.76 3.29 9.49
CA PRO A 94 24.84 3.92 10.81
C PRO A 94 23.64 3.49 11.69
N LEU A 95 23.87 3.44 13.00
CA LEU A 95 22.87 2.96 13.96
C LEU A 95 21.51 3.66 13.84
N TRP A 96 21.53 4.99 13.65
CA TRP A 96 20.29 5.76 13.50
C TRP A 96 19.45 5.28 12.32
N LEU A 97 20.09 4.99 11.17
CA LEU A 97 19.38 4.50 9.99
C LEU A 97 18.81 3.09 10.21
N ARG A 98 19.58 2.22 10.85
CA ARG A 98 19.16 0.85 11.19
C ARG A 98 17.94 0.84 12.11
N VAL A 99 17.96 1.65 13.16
CA VAL A 99 16.81 1.79 14.08
C VAL A 99 15.60 2.36 13.36
N MET A 100 15.77 3.43 12.59
CA MET A 100 14.65 4.04 11.86
C MET A 100 14.09 3.13 10.77
N HIS A 101 14.91 2.33 10.12
CA HIS A 101 14.47 1.33 9.16
C HIS A 101 13.67 0.21 9.85
N PHE A 102 14.10 -0.27 11.00
CA PHE A 102 13.34 -1.24 11.79
C PHE A 102 11.97 -0.68 12.20
N LEU A 103 11.94 0.54 12.75
CA LEU A 103 10.70 1.21 13.14
C LEU A 103 9.79 1.42 11.92
N ASN A 104 10.35 1.79 10.78
CA ASN A 104 9.59 1.92 9.53
C ASN A 104 8.96 0.59 9.12
N MET A 105 9.70 -0.51 9.18
CA MET A 105 9.17 -1.84 8.87
C MET A 105 8.03 -2.23 9.82
N LEU A 106 8.21 -2.01 11.11
CA LEU A 106 7.20 -2.25 12.15
C LEU A 106 5.93 -1.44 11.90
N PHE A 107 6.07 -0.13 11.71
CA PHE A 107 4.91 0.75 11.48
C PHE A 107 4.21 0.44 10.17
N MET A 108 4.94 0.21 9.08
CA MET A 108 4.36 -0.15 7.78
C MET A 108 3.56 -1.45 7.86
N PHE A 109 4.03 -2.46 8.60
CA PHE A 109 3.29 -3.68 8.82
C PHE A 109 1.90 -3.42 9.43
N PHE A 110 1.82 -2.61 10.50
CA PHE A 110 0.55 -2.28 11.13
C PHE A 110 -0.32 -1.32 10.31
N ILE A 111 0.29 -0.35 9.61
CA ILE A 111 -0.41 0.59 8.74
C ILE A 111 -1.08 -0.14 7.59
N ILE A 112 -0.37 -1.05 6.92
CA ILE A 112 -0.92 -1.84 5.81
C ILE A 112 -2.08 -2.70 6.30
N ARG A 113 -1.93 -3.42 7.39
CA ARG A 113 -2.99 -4.27 7.95
C ARG A 113 -4.23 -3.47 8.32
N SER A 114 -4.06 -2.36 9.03
CA SER A 114 -5.18 -1.48 9.38
C SER A 114 -5.81 -0.81 8.15
N GLY A 115 -5.03 -0.44 7.15
CA GLY A 115 -5.51 0.09 5.87
C GLY A 115 -6.37 -0.92 5.10
N ILE A 116 -5.93 -2.17 5.03
CA ILE A 116 -6.69 -3.26 4.41
C ILE A 116 -8.01 -3.49 5.17
N GLN A 117 -7.99 -3.46 6.50
CA GLN A 117 -9.20 -3.57 7.32
C GLN A 117 -10.19 -2.45 7.02
N ILE A 118 -9.72 -1.19 6.93
CA ILE A 118 -10.57 -0.05 6.57
C ILE A 118 -11.13 -0.19 5.14
N LEU A 119 -10.31 -0.69 4.22
CA LEU A 119 -10.74 -0.94 2.84
C LEU A 119 -11.81 -2.04 2.79
N ALA A 120 -11.66 -3.12 3.56
CA ALA A 120 -12.63 -4.21 3.63
C ALA A 120 -14.00 -3.75 4.16
N ASP A 121 -14.01 -2.78 5.07
CA ASP A 121 -15.25 -2.20 5.59
C ASP A 121 -15.95 -1.24 4.60
N HIS A 122 -15.20 -0.70 3.64
CA HIS A 122 -15.69 0.22 2.61
C HIS A 122 -15.05 -0.11 1.26
N PRO A 123 -15.41 -1.22 0.62
CA PRO A 123 -14.62 -1.83 -0.44
C PRO A 123 -14.78 -1.20 -1.83
N ARG A 124 -15.52 -0.09 -1.97
CA ARG A 124 -15.67 0.61 -3.24
C ARG A 124 -14.81 1.84 -3.32
N LEU A 125 -14.14 2.07 -4.46
CA LEU A 125 -13.35 3.26 -4.74
C LEU A 125 -13.93 4.00 -5.94
N TYR A 126 -13.97 5.34 -5.83
CA TYR A 126 -14.56 6.23 -6.82
C TYR A 126 -13.60 7.35 -7.20
N TRP A 127 -13.75 7.86 -8.42
CA TRP A 127 -13.13 9.11 -8.83
C TRP A 127 -14.07 10.30 -8.64
N ASN A 128 -15.38 10.05 -8.73
CA ASN A 128 -16.40 11.08 -8.56
C ASN A 128 -16.71 11.30 -7.08
N ARG A 129 -17.31 12.46 -6.78
CA ARG A 129 -17.69 12.88 -5.43
C ARG A 129 -18.97 12.21 -4.94
N ASP A 130 -19.84 11.83 -5.86
CA ASP A 130 -21.23 11.47 -5.57
C ASP A 130 -21.38 9.99 -5.20
N CYS A 131 -20.31 9.20 -5.35
CA CYS A 131 -20.29 7.77 -5.05
C CYS A 131 -21.46 7.02 -5.69
N THR A 132 -21.78 7.37 -6.93
CA THR A 132 -22.91 6.78 -7.64
C THR A 132 -22.65 5.29 -7.89
N PRO A 133 -23.61 4.40 -7.65
CA PRO A 133 -23.46 2.98 -7.98
C PRO A 133 -23.03 2.79 -9.45
N GLU A 134 -22.18 1.78 -9.68
CA GLU A 134 -21.62 1.43 -10.99
C GLU A 134 -20.61 2.44 -11.58
N THR A 135 -20.33 3.55 -10.90
CA THR A 135 -19.22 4.45 -11.23
C THR A 135 -17.97 4.15 -10.41
N ASP A 136 -18.02 3.16 -9.51
CA ASP A 136 -16.89 2.64 -8.79
C ASP A 136 -15.91 1.97 -9.78
N TRP A 137 -14.66 2.39 -9.76
CA TRP A 137 -13.62 1.79 -10.58
C TRP A 137 -13.01 0.53 -9.96
N PHE A 138 -13.19 0.37 -8.64
CA PHE A 138 -12.75 -0.79 -7.87
C PHE A 138 -13.84 -1.18 -6.87
N ARG A 139 -14.14 -2.49 -6.78
CA ARG A 139 -15.04 -3.06 -5.78
C ARG A 139 -14.66 -4.51 -5.48
N PHE A 140 -15.03 -5.00 -4.28
CA PHE A 140 -14.81 -6.40 -3.98
C PHE A 140 -15.88 -7.27 -4.64
N LEU A 141 -17.14 -7.10 -4.36
CA LEU A 141 -18.07 -8.18 -4.59
C LEU A 141 -19.28 -7.92 -5.45
N HIS A 142 -20.06 -6.97 -5.09
CA HIS A 142 -21.44 -6.96 -5.55
C HIS A 142 -21.76 -5.72 -6.34
N SER A 143 -22.50 -5.85 -7.43
CA SER A 143 -23.35 -4.76 -7.87
C SER A 143 -24.41 -4.54 -6.80
N VAL A 144 -24.79 -3.30 -6.54
CA VAL A 144 -25.96 -3.00 -5.71
C VAL A 144 -27.16 -3.71 -6.37
N PRO A 145 -27.92 -4.53 -5.62
CA PRO A 145 -29.10 -5.18 -6.17
C PRO A 145 -30.06 -4.13 -6.75
N LYS A 146 -30.75 -4.47 -7.84
CA LYS A 146 -31.64 -3.54 -8.56
C LYS A 146 -32.85 -3.11 -7.70
N ASP A 147 -33.25 -3.96 -6.75
CA ASP A 147 -34.32 -3.75 -5.79
C ASP A 147 -33.89 -2.96 -4.56
N ARG A 148 -32.62 -2.52 -4.51
CA ARG A 148 -32.05 -1.78 -3.37
C ARG A 148 -31.68 -0.36 -3.75
N VAL A 149 -31.93 0.57 -2.84
CA VAL A 149 -31.54 1.96 -2.99
C VAL A 149 -30.21 2.18 -2.33
N TRP A 150 -29.21 2.58 -3.13
CA TRP A 150 -27.90 2.96 -2.61
C TRP A 150 -27.99 4.23 -1.79
N ARG A 151 -27.46 4.20 -0.58
CA ARG A 151 -27.35 5.38 0.26
C ARG A 151 -25.91 5.56 0.70
N SER A 152 -25.25 6.57 0.13
CA SER A 152 -23.99 7.07 0.68
C SER A 152 -24.30 8.01 1.85
N LYS A 153 -23.74 7.72 3.03
CA LYS A 153 -23.92 8.60 4.21
C LYS A 153 -23.04 9.86 4.16
N ASP A 154 -22.07 9.89 3.29
CA ASP A 154 -21.03 10.90 3.35
C ASP A 154 -20.52 11.27 1.96
N ASP A 155 -20.89 12.46 1.49
CA ASP A 155 -20.31 13.07 0.29
C ASP A 155 -18.90 13.62 0.52
N GLY A 156 -18.31 13.36 1.67
CA GLY A 156 -16.99 13.84 2.06
C GLY A 156 -16.90 15.31 2.43
N HIS A 157 -18.01 16.06 2.36
CA HIS A 157 -18.05 17.50 2.65
C HIS A 157 -19.04 17.88 3.75
N GLY A 158 -19.59 16.90 4.47
CA GLY A 158 -20.60 17.17 5.51
C GLY A 158 -21.95 17.68 4.97
N ARG A 159 -22.11 17.74 3.65
CA ARG A 159 -23.41 18.04 3.06
C ARG A 159 -24.29 16.82 3.21
N LYS A 160 -25.38 16.97 3.97
CA LYS A 160 -26.46 15.98 3.91
C LYS A 160 -26.90 15.90 2.46
N ILE A 161 -26.67 14.77 1.82
CA ILE A 161 -27.32 14.47 0.54
C ILE A 161 -28.80 14.63 0.85
N LYS A 162 -29.47 15.54 0.13
CA LYS A 162 -30.92 15.62 0.21
C LYS A 162 -31.43 14.22 -0.06
N THR A 163 -31.83 13.55 0.97
CA THR A 163 -32.57 12.32 0.84
C THR A 163 -33.73 12.68 -0.08
N LEU A 164 -33.91 11.97 -1.14
CA LEU A 164 -35.18 11.93 -1.86
C LEU A 164 -36.24 11.90 -0.76
N ASP A 165 -37.21 12.82 -0.81
CA ASP A 165 -38.29 12.95 0.18
C ASP A 165 -39.23 11.73 0.23
N VAL A 166 -38.76 10.60 -0.21
CA VAL A 166 -39.42 9.31 -0.19
C VAL A 166 -38.86 8.52 0.97
N LEU A 167 -39.72 8.22 1.92
CA LEU A 167 -39.46 7.24 2.99
C LEU A 167 -39.28 5.85 2.36
N VAL A 168 -38.03 5.52 2.06
CA VAL A 168 -37.68 4.18 1.58
C VAL A 168 -37.58 3.25 2.81
N PRO A 169 -38.25 2.10 2.84
CA PRO A 169 -38.10 1.13 3.91
C PRO A 169 -36.63 0.76 4.13
N THR A 170 -36.22 0.64 5.38
CA THR A 170 -34.81 0.43 5.73
C THR A 170 -34.22 -0.87 5.20
N ASP A 171 -35.05 -1.87 4.96
CA ASP A 171 -34.72 -3.16 4.35
C ASP A 171 -34.39 -3.04 2.85
N GLN A 172 -34.83 -1.98 2.20
CA GLN A 172 -34.52 -1.68 0.81
C GLN A 172 -33.26 -0.82 0.61
N VAL A 173 -32.65 -0.35 1.69
CA VAL A 173 -31.46 0.52 1.62
C VAL A 173 -30.19 -0.32 1.61
N TRP A 174 -29.39 -0.17 0.55
CA TRP A 174 -28.04 -0.73 0.48
C TRP A 174 -27.02 0.28 1.00
N THR A 175 -26.27 -0.09 2.01
CA THR A 175 -25.26 0.79 2.65
C THR A 175 -23.86 0.28 2.39
N SER A 176 -22.84 1.11 2.65
CA SER A 176 -21.44 0.68 2.62
C SER A 176 -21.14 -0.51 3.55
N LYS A 177 -21.91 -0.65 4.66
CA LYS A 177 -21.80 -1.81 5.54
C LYS A 177 -22.29 -3.09 4.87
N SER A 178 -23.29 -2.97 3.98
CA SER A 178 -23.80 -4.12 3.21
C SER A 178 -22.78 -4.65 2.21
N ASP A 179 -21.84 -3.82 1.78
CA ASP A 179 -20.72 -4.19 0.90
C ASP A 179 -19.49 -4.71 1.65
N SER A 180 -19.44 -4.60 2.98
CA SER A 180 -18.25 -4.95 3.75
C SER A 180 -17.85 -6.41 3.54
N VAL A 181 -16.55 -6.66 3.50
CA VAL A 181 -15.94 -7.97 3.26
C VAL A 181 -15.24 -8.42 4.53
N THR A 182 -15.38 -9.68 4.89
CA THR A 182 -14.62 -10.28 5.99
C THR A 182 -13.24 -10.67 5.47
N ILE A 183 -12.19 -10.20 6.14
CA ILE A 183 -10.82 -10.58 5.86
C ILE A 183 -10.28 -11.51 6.95
N PRO A 184 -9.32 -12.39 6.62
CA PRO A 184 -8.66 -13.24 7.60
C PRO A 184 -7.95 -12.43 8.69
N ASP A 185 -7.88 -12.96 9.91
CA ASP A 185 -7.24 -12.27 11.05
C ASP A 185 -5.75 -11.99 10.84
N TRP A 186 -5.07 -12.85 10.08
CA TRP A 186 -3.65 -12.65 9.74
C TRP A 186 -3.43 -11.46 8.78
N LEU A 187 -4.44 -11.07 7.99
CA LEU A 187 -4.38 -9.94 7.06
C LEU A 187 -4.89 -8.64 7.71
N GLY A 188 -5.88 -8.74 8.59
CA GLY A 188 -6.41 -7.61 9.36
C GLY A 188 -5.66 -7.39 10.68
N ILE A 189 -6.21 -6.54 11.55
CA ILE A 189 -5.70 -6.34 12.90
C ILE A 189 -6.34 -7.38 13.82
N PRO A 190 -5.56 -8.19 14.55
CA PRO A 190 -6.08 -9.18 15.47
C PRO A 190 -7.06 -8.57 16.49
N GLY A 191 -8.17 -9.25 16.76
CA GLY A 191 -9.18 -8.81 17.72
C GLY A 191 -10.05 -7.63 17.28
N ILE A 192 -9.77 -6.99 16.16
CA ILE A 192 -10.56 -5.86 15.64
C ILE A 192 -11.42 -6.35 14.47
N ARG A 193 -12.47 -7.10 14.78
CA ARG A 193 -13.44 -7.52 13.76
C ARG A 193 -14.55 -6.48 13.64
N HIS A 194 -14.83 -6.05 12.40
CA HIS A 194 -15.98 -5.20 12.05
C HIS A 194 -16.10 -3.86 12.81
N SER A 195 -15.02 -3.38 13.43
CA SER A 195 -14.98 -2.07 14.05
C SER A 195 -14.16 -1.09 13.24
N VAL A 196 -14.77 -0.44 12.23
CA VAL A 196 -14.13 0.62 11.43
C VAL A 196 -13.55 1.72 12.32
N GLY A 197 -14.23 2.06 13.41
CA GLY A 197 -13.77 3.09 14.35
C GLY A 197 -12.44 2.72 14.97
N LEU A 198 -12.29 1.50 15.45
CA LEU A 198 -11.07 1.00 16.08
C LEU A 198 -9.94 0.80 15.06
N ALA A 199 -10.26 0.27 13.86
CA ALA A 199 -9.29 0.16 12.78
C ALA A 199 -8.72 1.53 12.35
N ARG A 200 -9.58 2.55 12.27
CA ARG A 200 -9.15 3.93 12.01
C ARG A 200 -8.30 4.50 13.14
N TRP A 201 -8.66 4.25 14.38
CA TRP A 201 -7.87 4.70 15.53
C TRP A 201 -6.46 4.10 15.48
N TRP A 202 -6.34 2.80 15.26
CA TRP A 202 -5.07 2.12 15.06
C TRP A 202 -4.28 2.74 13.89
N HIS A 203 -4.94 2.89 12.76
CA HIS A 203 -4.32 3.44 11.55
C HIS A 203 -3.74 4.83 11.81
N PHE A 204 -4.50 5.73 12.43
CA PHE A 204 -4.03 7.07 12.73
C PHE A 204 -2.94 7.11 13.80
N SER A 205 -3.04 6.30 14.84
CA SER A 205 -2.04 6.26 15.91
C SER A 205 -0.69 5.78 15.40
N ILE A 206 -0.66 4.69 14.62
CA ILE A 206 0.59 4.18 14.05
C ILE A 206 1.12 5.12 12.96
N ASN A 207 0.25 5.74 12.16
CA ASN A 207 0.69 6.75 11.19
C ASN A 207 1.34 7.95 11.85
N LEU A 208 0.87 8.40 13.01
CA LEU A 208 1.53 9.46 13.75
C LEU A 208 2.97 9.08 14.12
N LEU A 209 3.17 7.87 14.65
CA LEU A 209 4.50 7.37 14.98
C LEU A 209 5.38 7.21 13.72
N TRP A 210 4.80 6.75 12.63
CA TRP A 210 5.50 6.64 11.35
C TRP A 210 5.92 8.00 10.80
N VAL A 211 5.06 9.02 10.88
CA VAL A 211 5.39 10.39 10.47
C VAL A 211 6.49 10.97 11.36
N LEU A 212 6.44 10.77 12.67
CA LEU A 212 7.50 11.21 13.59
C LEU A 212 8.84 10.54 13.26
N ASN A 213 8.83 9.23 13.02
CA ASN A 213 10.01 8.49 12.54
C ASN A 213 10.52 9.05 11.21
N GLY A 214 9.62 9.37 10.28
CA GLY A 214 9.96 9.98 8.99
C GLY A 214 10.58 11.36 9.11
N VAL A 215 10.05 12.23 9.98
CA VAL A 215 10.63 13.55 10.27
C VAL A 215 12.03 13.41 10.85
N ALA A 216 12.20 12.53 11.83
CA ALA A 216 13.51 12.24 12.41
C ALA A 216 14.49 11.67 11.36
N PHE A 217 14.00 10.79 10.49
CA PHE A 217 14.78 10.27 9.36
C PHE A 217 15.25 11.37 8.41
N TYR A 218 14.38 12.29 8.01
CA TYR A 218 14.80 13.42 7.15
C TYR A 218 15.80 14.32 7.85
N MET A 219 15.60 14.64 9.14
CA MET A 219 16.56 15.44 9.89
C MET A 219 17.95 14.79 9.90
N MET A 220 18.02 13.50 10.21
CA MET A 220 19.30 12.78 10.23
C MET A 220 19.89 12.63 8.83
N LEU A 221 19.05 12.37 7.83
CA LEU A 221 19.47 12.23 6.43
C LEU A 221 20.21 13.49 5.94
N PHE A 222 19.66 14.67 6.21
CA PHE A 222 20.27 15.94 5.80
C PHE A 222 21.43 16.35 6.74
N ALA A 223 21.32 16.12 8.04
CA ALA A 223 22.38 16.45 8.99
C ALA A 223 23.67 15.61 8.81
N THR A 224 23.57 14.44 8.21
CA THR A 224 24.71 13.53 7.99
C THR A 224 25.13 13.42 6.51
N ASP A 225 24.61 14.30 5.64
CA ASP A 225 24.84 14.30 4.19
C ASP A 225 24.47 12.99 3.46
N GLN A 226 23.77 12.07 4.14
CA GLN A 226 23.33 10.81 3.54
C GLN A 226 22.23 10.99 2.48
N TRP A 227 21.63 12.19 2.38
CA TRP A 227 20.69 12.55 1.33
C TRP A 227 21.28 12.38 -0.08
N GLN A 228 22.61 12.56 -0.23
CA GLN A 228 23.31 12.38 -1.49
C GLN A 228 23.22 10.94 -2.03
N ARG A 229 22.90 9.99 -1.18
CA ARG A 229 22.66 8.58 -1.56
C ARG A 229 21.24 8.29 -2.02
N LEU A 230 20.30 9.20 -1.76
CA LEU A 230 18.87 9.00 -2.06
C LEU A 230 18.33 9.98 -3.09
N ILE A 231 18.98 11.13 -3.30
CA ILE A 231 18.53 12.14 -4.24
C ILE A 231 19.42 12.09 -5.50
N PRO A 232 18.84 11.77 -6.67
CA PRO A 232 19.59 11.77 -7.91
C PRO A 232 19.99 13.21 -8.29
N THR A 233 21.29 13.43 -8.51
CA THR A 233 21.85 14.75 -8.82
C THR A 233 22.21 14.93 -10.29
N THR A 234 22.16 13.85 -11.07
CA THR A 234 22.51 13.87 -12.51
C THR A 234 21.45 13.16 -13.35
N TRP A 235 21.23 13.66 -14.57
CA TRP A 235 20.32 13.02 -15.54
C TRP A 235 20.80 11.63 -16.00
N ALA A 236 22.09 11.34 -15.84
CA ALA A 236 22.65 10.03 -16.14
C ALA A 236 22.02 8.89 -15.33
N VAL A 237 21.31 9.21 -14.24
CA VAL A 237 20.57 8.22 -13.44
C VAL A 237 19.55 7.45 -14.28
N PHE A 238 18.88 8.08 -15.26
CA PHE A 238 17.86 7.41 -16.07
C PHE A 238 18.43 6.35 -17.02
N PRO A 239 19.43 6.65 -17.89
CA PRO A 239 20.02 5.60 -18.72
C PRO A 239 20.75 4.54 -17.90
N ASN A 240 21.39 4.89 -16.79
CA ASN A 240 21.97 3.91 -15.87
C ASN A 240 20.90 3.02 -15.22
N ALA A 241 19.74 3.56 -14.83
CA ALA A 241 18.64 2.75 -14.33
C ALA A 241 18.09 1.79 -15.37
N LEU A 242 18.01 2.20 -16.64
CA LEU A 242 17.62 1.33 -17.75
C LEU A 242 18.58 0.14 -17.90
N THR A 243 19.90 0.37 -17.79
CA THR A 243 20.89 -0.70 -17.78
C THR A 243 20.57 -1.73 -16.68
N ILE A 244 20.31 -1.28 -15.46
CA ILE A 244 20.02 -2.16 -14.32
C ILE A 244 18.70 -2.90 -14.52
N VAL A 245 17.67 -2.27 -15.07
CA VAL A 245 16.42 -2.95 -15.42
C VAL A 245 16.68 -4.11 -16.37
N ILE A 246 17.45 -3.88 -17.46
CA ILE A 246 17.75 -4.91 -18.43
C ILE A 246 18.60 -6.02 -17.80
N GLN A 247 19.60 -5.69 -16.97
CA GLN A 247 20.41 -6.67 -16.26
C GLN A 247 19.57 -7.53 -15.31
N TYR A 248 18.69 -6.94 -14.53
CA TYR A 248 17.82 -7.70 -13.61
C TYR A 248 16.83 -8.59 -14.36
N TRP A 249 16.19 -8.08 -15.41
CA TRP A 249 15.25 -8.86 -16.20
C TRP A 249 15.94 -9.93 -17.08
N SER A 250 17.18 -9.72 -17.49
CA SER A 250 17.97 -10.74 -18.18
C SER A 250 18.62 -11.76 -17.23
N LEU A 251 18.42 -11.61 -15.91
CA LEU A 251 19.03 -12.43 -14.84
C LEU A 251 20.56 -12.33 -14.76
N HIS A 252 21.15 -11.29 -15.37
CA HIS A 252 22.57 -10.95 -15.26
C HIS A 252 22.76 -9.93 -14.13
N PHE A 253 22.60 -10.40 -12.89
CA PHE A 253 22.72 -9.52 -11.73
C PHE A 253 24.10 -8.89 -11.65
N PRO A 254 24.22 -7.55 -11.56
CA PRO A 254 25.50 -6.91 -11.38
C PRO A 254 26.14 -7.39 -10.07
N VAL A 255 27.45 -7.57 -10.06
CA VAL A 255 28.20 -7.92 -8.85
C VAL A 255 28.23 -6.66 -7.98
N ASP A 256 27.48 -6.69 -6.91
CA ASP A 256 27.15 -5.49 -6.15
C ASP A 256 27.80 -5.43 -4.79
N HIS A 257 28.46 -4.31 -4.56
CA HIS A 257 28.57 -3.70 -3.25
C HIS A 257 27.44 -2.66 -3.08
N SER A 258 26.20 -3.06 -3.36
CA SER A 258 25.03 -2.15 -3.41
C SER A 258 24.72 -1.43 -2.10
N TRP A 259 25.27 -1.89 -1.01
CA TRP A 259 25.19 -1.21 0.28
C TRP A 259 26.14 0.00 0.38
N THR A 260 27.25 0.04 -0.35
CA THR A 260 28.15 1.21 -0.43
C THR A 260 27.61 2.24 -1.42
N ASN A 261 27.26 1.78 -2.61
CA ASN A 261 26.74 2.63 -3.68
C ASN A 261 25.46 2.00 -4.25
N TYR A 262 24.35 2.70 -4.11
CA TYR A 262 23.11 2.27 -4.76
C TYR A 262 23.26 2.34 -6.27
N ASN A 263 22.82 1.30 -6.96
CA ASN A 263 22.66 1.41 -8.40
C ASN A 263 21.55 2.41 -8.74
N SER A 264 21.53 2.88 -9.97
CA SER A 264 20.63 3.96 -10.38
C SER A 264 19.16 3.59 -10.30
N LEU A 265 18.79 2.32 -10.45
CA LEU A 265 17.41 1.85 -10.26
C LEU A 265 17.01 1.88 -8.78
N GLN A 266 17.89 1.44 -7.88
CA GLN A 266 17.68 1.55 -6.44
C GLN A 266 17.54 3.02 -6.02
N LEU A 267 18.43 3.90 -6.52
CA LEU A 267 18.38 5.31 -6.23
C LEU A 267 17.05 5.96 -6.63
N LEU A 268 16.57 5.72 -7.86
CA LEU A 268 15.28 6.22 -8.32
C LEU A 268 14.12 5.65 -7.52
N THR A 269 14.14 4.36 -7.24
CA THR A 269 13.06 3.68 -6.51
C THR A 269 12.98 4.18 -5.07
N TYR A 270 14.13 4.36 -4.42
CA TYR A 270 14.18 4.93 -3.06
C TYR A 270 13.77 6.40 -3.04
N PHE A 271 14.22 7.19 -4.03
CA PHE A 271 13.78 8.58 -4.18
C PHE A 271 12.26 8.69 -4.31
N ILE A 272 11.67 7.91 -5.21
CA ILE A 272 10.21 7.90 -5.40
C ILE A 272 9.50 7.49 -4.11
N THR A 273 10.00 6.46 -3.44
CA THR A 273 9.36 5.93 -2.21
C THR A 273 9.41 6.95 -1.07
N VAL A 274 10.60 7.53 -0.84
CA VAL A 274 10.84 8.43 0.29
C VAL A 274 10.28 9.83 0.03
N PHE A 275 10.60 10.43 -1.12
CA PHE A 275 10.31 11.84 -1.36
C PHE A 275 9.02 12.12 -2.13
N ILE A 276 8.40 11.11 -2.73
CA ILE A 276 7.14 11.27 -3.47
C ILE A 276 6.02 10.45 -2.83
N ALA A 277 6.17 9.13 -2.77
CA ALA A 277 5.09 8.26 -2.32
C ALA A 277 4.73 8.47 -0.85
N ALA A 278 5.72 8.60 0.05
CA ALA A 278 5.46 8.84 1.47
C ALA A 278 4.75 10.17 1.73
N PRO A 279 5.19 11.34 1.22
CA PRO A 279 4.45 12.58 1.35
C PRO A 279 3.04 12.54 0.74
N VAL A 280 2.88 11.95 -0.45
CA VAL A 280 1.56 11.79 -1.09
C VAL A 280 0.64 10.94 -0.21
N GLN A 281 1.16 9.86 0.39
CA GLN A 281 0.40 9.00 1.28
C GLN A 281 -0.07 9.73 2.53
N ILE A 282 0.79 10.56 3.14
CA ILE A 282 0.45 11.39 4.28
C ILE A 282 -0.64 12.41 3.91
N VAL A 283 -0.44 13.18 2.85
CA VAL A 283 -1.38 14.22 2.41
C VAL A 283 -2.75 13.63 2.08
N THR A 284 -2.78 12.56 1.29
CA THR A 284 -4.04 11.89 0.93
C THR A 284 -4.71 11.23 2.12
N GLY A 285 -3.96 10.71 3.09
CA GLY A 285 -4.48 10.21 4.37
C GLY A 285 -5.13 11.31 5.20
N LEU A 286 -4.48 12.46 5.34
CA LEU A 286 -5.01 13.63 6.02
C LEU A 286 -6.29 14.16 5.37
N MET A 287 -6.36 14.18 4.03
CA MET A 287 -7.55 14.60 3.29
C MET A 287 -8.75 13.66 3.49
N GLN A 288 -8.54 12.44 3.92
CA GLN A 288 -9.61 11.50 4.26
C GLN A 288 -10.15 11.71 5.70
N SER A 289 -9.40 12.43 6.54
CA SER A 289 -9.85 12.76 7.90
C SER A 289 -10.99 13.78 7.85
N PRO A 290 -12.17 13.50 8.46
CA PRO A 290 -13.28 14.44 8.50
C PRO A 290 -12.89 15.76 9.18
N ALA A 291 -12.05 15.73 10.20
CA ALA A 291 -11.61 16.92 10.93
C ALA A 291 -10.80 17.89 10.05
N ILE A 292 -9.95 17.35 9.17
CA ILE A 292 -9.08 18.15 8.31
C ILE A 292 -9.80 18.53 7.02
N ALA A 293 -10.52 17.61 6.40
CA ALA A 293 -11.27 17.87 5.17
C ALA A 293 -12.30 19.00 5.34
N ASN A 294 -12.95 19.07 6.51
CA ASN A 294 -13.91 20.14 6.81
C ASN A 294 -13.23 21.51 7.02
N LYS A 295 -12.01 21.53 7.57
CA LYS A 295 -11.26 22.79 7.80
C LYS A 295 -10.54 23.30 6.54
N LEU A 296 -10.09 22.39 5.69
CA LEU A 296 -9.35 22.70 4.46
C LEU A 296 -10.24 22.56 3.21
N GLY A 297 -11.47 23.06 3.28
CA GLY A 297 -12.47 22.94 2.21
C GLY A 297 -12.02 23.50 0.84
N TRP A 298 -11.02 24.40 0.82
CA TRP A 298 -10.42 24.93 -0.40
C TRP A 298 -9.60 23.85 -1.17
N LEU A 299 -8.93 22.94 -0.45
CA LEU A 299 -8.22 21.78 -1.04
C LEU A 299 -9.19 20.74 -1.63
N GLY A 300 -10.41 20.68 -1.09
CA GLY A 300 -11.41 19.71 -1.53
C GLY A 300 -12.08 20.04 -2.88
N ARG A 301 -11.85 21.22 -3.44
CA ARG A 301 -12.46 21.59 -4.74
C ARG A 301 -11.86 20.80 -5.91
N PRO A 302 -10.52 20.81 -6.16
CA PRO A 302 -9.92 20.02 -7.23
C PRO A 302 -9.71 18.55 -6.84
N PHE A 303 -9.54 18.26 -5.55
CA PHE A 303 -9.13 16.95 -5.05
C PHE A 303 -10.07 16.49 -3.92
N ASN A 304 -11.25 15.96 -4.33
CA ASN A 304 -12.25 15.51 -3.37
C ASN A 304 -11.79 14.28 -2.57
N ARG A 305 -12.50 13.98 -1.47
CA ARG A 305 -12.18 12.86 -0.57
C ARG A 305 -12.11 11.49 -1.29
N GLN A 306 -12.94 11.27 -2.30
CA GLN A 306 -12.92 10.01 -3.05
C GLN A 306 -11.68 9.88 -3.94
N ARG A 307 -11.25 10.96 -4.56
CA ARG A 307 -9.96 11.01 -5.27
C ARG A 307 -8.79 10.80 -4.31
N ALA A 308 -8.80 11.47 -3.15
CA ALA A 308 -7.80 11.26 -2.12
C ALA A 308 -7.73 9.78 -1.68
N ARG A 309 -8.89 9.15 -1.49
CA ARG A 309 -8.98 7.74 -1.12
C ARG A 309 -8.45 6.82 -2.22
N THR A 310 -8.77 7.11 -3.47
CA THR A 310 -8.26 6.36 -4.63
C THR A 310 -6.74 6.50 -4.77
N VAL A 311 -6.18 7.72 -4.66
CA VAL A 311 -4.73 7.94 -4.72
C VAL A 311 -4.03 7.29 -3.52
N HIS A 312 -4.62 7.34 -2.33
CA HIS A 312 -4.12 6.67 -1.14
C HIS A 312 -4.05 5.13 -1.32
N PHE A 313 -5.03 4.56 -2.00
CA PHE A 313 -5.00 3.14 -2.36
C PHE A 313 -3.89 2.81 -3.36
N PHE A 314 -3.62 3.66 -4.36
CA PHE A 314 -2.46 3.47 -5.23
C PHE A 314 -1.14 3.57 -4.45
N GLY A 315 -1.06 4.44 -3.47
CA GLY A 315 0.08 4.49 -2.55
C GLY A 315 0.25 3.18 -1.76
N LEU A 316 -0.85 2.58 -1.26
CA LEU A 316 -0.81 1.24 -0.65
C LEU A 316 -0.23 0.21 -1.61
N LEU A 317 -0.70 0.18 -2.87
CA LEU A 317 -0.18 -0.76 -3.89
C LEU A 317 1.31 -0.52 -4.16
N TRP A 318 1.75 0.74 -4.23
CA TRP A 318 3.17 1.08 -4.37
C TRP A 318 4.00 0.54 -3.21
N PHE A 319 3.60 0.79 -1.97
CA PHE A 319 4.35 0.32 -0.80
C PHE A 319 4.39 -1.19 -0.69
N VAL A 320 3.28 -1.89 -0.96
CA VAL A 320 3.26 -3.36 -0.99
C VAL A 320 4.18 -3.89 -2.09
N PHE A 321 4.10 -3.33 -3.30
CA PHE A 321 4.99 -3.69 -4.40
C PHE A 321 6.46 -3.44 -4.04
N PHE A 322 6.76 -2.25 -3.51
CA PHE A 322 8.12 -1.90 -3.08
C PHE A 322 8.65 -2.87 -2.02
N ILE A 323 7.86 -3.18 -0.98
CA ILE A 323 8.27 -4.11 0.09
C ILE A 323 8.55 -5.50 -0.47
N LEU A 324 7.68 -6.01 -1.36
CA LEU A 324 7.87 -7.32 -1.98
C LEU A 324 9.12 -7.37 -2.85
N VAL A 325 9.31 -6.40 -3.73
CA VAL A 325 10.48 -6.34 -4.63
C VAL A 325 11.75 -6.11 -3.82
N HIS A 326 11.75 -5.12 -2.91
CA HIS A 326 12.91 -4.82 -2.06
C HIS A 326 13.30 -6.03 -1.20
N GLY A 327 12.35 -6.64 -0.51
CA GLY A 327 12.59 -7.84 0.30
C GLY A 327 13.14 -9.00 -0.54
N THR A 328 12.53 -9.25 -1.71
CA THR A 328 13.02 -10.29 -2.63
C THR A 328 14.49 -10.04 -2.99
N PHE A 329 14.85 -8.83 -3.41
CA PHE A 329 16.22 -8.52 -3.78
C PHE A 329 17.19 -8.58 -2.59
N VAL A 330 16.80 -8.19 -1.39
CA VAL A 330 17.63 -8.38 -0.18
C VAL A 330 18.03 -9.84 0.00
N PHE A 331 17.12 -10.79 -0.26
CA PHE A 331 17.39 -12.21 -0.07
C PHE A 331 18.09 -12.88 -1.26
N ILE A 332 17.71 -12.57 -2.50
CA ILE A 332 18.25 -13.26 -3.68
C ILE A 332 19.64 -12.77 -4.12
N THR A 333 19.99 -11.50 -3.84
CA THR A 333 21.30 -10.97 -4.25
C THR A 333 22.41 -11.36 -3.27
N SER A 334 22.26 -11.09 -2.00
CA SER A 334 23.23 -11.43 -0.95
C SER A 334 22.62 -11.33 0.44
N ALA A 335 21.73 -12.25 0.82
CA ALA A 335 21.01 -12.21 2.09
C ALA A 335 21.92 -11.95 3.29
N ARG A 336 23.01 -12.69 3.41
CA ARG A 336 23.95 -12.59 4.52
C ARG A 336 24.55 -11.19 4.63
N SER A 337 25.09 -10.67 3.53
CA SER A 337 25.72 -9.34 3.52
C SER A 337 24.69 -8.22 3.76
N ASN A 338 23.58 -8.25 3.03
CA ASN A 338 22.53 -7.24 3.14
C ASN A 338 21.94 -7.15 4.55
N LEU A 339 21.67 -8.30 5.16
CA LEU A 339 21.13 -8.35 6.52
C LEU A 339 22.18 -7.94 7.56
N ASN A 340 23.46 -8.34 7.40
CA ASN A 340 24.52 -7.91 8.28
C ASN A 340 24.69 -6.38 8.27
N HIS A 341 24.69 -5.75 7.10
CA HIS A 341 24.82 -4.29 7.01
C HIS A 341 23.64 -3.55 7.65
N MET A 342 22.42 -4.04 7.42
CA MET A 342 21.21 -3.39 7.91
C MET A 342 20.88 -3.71 9.37
N TRP A 343 21.05 -4.97 9.79
CA TRP A 343 20.59 -5.40 11.12
C TRP A 343 21.70 -5.44 12.17
N ALA A 344 22.88 -5.95 11.82
CA ALA A 344 24.02 -6.02 12.71
C ALA A 344 24.96 -4.79 12.61
N GLY A 345 24.99 -4.11 11.47
CA GLY A 345 25.90 -2.98 11.20
C GLY A 345 27.34 -3.42 10.99
N VAL A 346 27.56 -4.65 10.56
CA VAL A 346 28.87 -5.27 10.35
C VAL A 346 29.08 -5.74 8.93
N ASN A 347 30.35 -5.88 8.53
CA ASN A 347 30.75 -6.44 7.24
C ASN A 347 31.81 -7.54 7.47
N ASN A 348 31.45 -8.57 8.24
CA ASN A 348 32.39 -9.61 8.69
C ASN A 348 32.05 -11.01 8.17
N GLY A 349 31.06 -11.14 7.30
CA GLY A 349 30.63 -12.43 6.77
C GLY A 349 29.93 -13.35 7.81
N SER A 350 29.56 -12.86 8.99
CA SER A 350 28.79 -13.58 9.99
C SER A 350 27.32 -13.76 9.59
N TRP A 351 26.54 -14.48 10.40
CA TRP A 351 25.09 -14.63 10.26
C TRP A 351 24.31 -13.78 11.29
N GLU A 352 24.96 -12.86 11.99
CA GLU A 352 24.36 -12.04 13.05
C GLU A 352 23.15 -11.27 12.55
N GLY A 353 23.27 -10.59 11.40
CA GLY A 353 22.19 -9.82 10.82
C GLY A 353 20.97 -10.68 10.47
N LEU A 354 21.15 -11.91 10.01
CA LEU A 354 20.06 -12.83 9.74
C LEU A 354 19.33 -13.24 11.01
N TRP A 355 20.07 -13.54 12.09
CA TRP A 355 19.45 -13.90 13.36
C TRP A 355 18.69 -12.75 13.99
N ILE A 356 19.27 -11.53 13.98
CA ILE A 356 18.57 -10.33 14.47
C ILE A 356 17.29 -10.09 13.66
N PHE A 357 17.36 -10.19 12.34
CA PHE A 357 16.18 -10.08 11.47
C PHE A 357 15.13 -11.14 11.78
N ALA A 358 15.53 -12.40 11.91
CA ALA A 358 14.61 -13.49 12.19
C ALA A 358 13.89 -13.33 13.53
N ILE A 359 14.60 -12.90 14.57
CA ILE A 359 14.00 -12.60 15.88
C ILE A 359 13.02 -11.43 15.76
N ALA A 360 13.41 -10.35 15.09
CA ALA A 360 12.54 -9.20 14.88
C ALA A 360 11.28 -9.56 14.08
N ALA A 361 11.42 -10.38 13.04
CA ALA A 361 10.29 -10.87 12.24
C ALA A 361 9.35 -11.77 13.07
N ALA A 362 9.91 -12.66 13.91
CA ALA A 362 9.12 -13.53 14.79
C ALA A 362 8.31 -12.75 15.85
N VAL A 363 8.79 -11.58 16.28
CA VAL A 363 8.05 -10.70 17.20
C VAL A 363 6.91 -9.96 16.49
N LEU A 364 6.99 -9.78 15.16
CA LEU A 364 5.98 -9.07 14.37
C LEU A 364 4.81 -9.95 13.93
N ILE A 365 5.01 -11.26 13.83
CA ILE A 365 4.00 -12.24 13.39
C ILE A 365 3.23 -12.79 14.58
#